data_ffd0aab0c1189f3933126c34547f4c78
#
_entry.id   ffd0aab0c1189f3933126c34547f4c78
#
_cell.length_a   1.000
_cell.length_b   1.000
_cell.length_c   1.000
_cell.angle_alpha   90.00
_cell.angle_beta   90.00
_cell.angle_gamma   90.00
#
_symmetry.space_group_name_H-M   'P 1'
#
loop_
_entity.id
_entity.type
_entity.pdbx_description
1 polymer ?
#
loop_
_entity_poly.entity_id
_entity_poly.type
_entity_poly.pdbx_seq_one_letter_code
_entity_poly.pdbx_strand_id
1 'polypeptide(L)'
;DRAKDILTQIGMYPLHVRAEIDAHIADRFLEAVWREALWLVKDGIATTEEIDNAIRYGFGLRWAQMGLFETYRVAGGEAGMRHFMAQFGPCLQWPWTKLTDVPEFTDELVDLIAGQSDAQSGHMGIRDLERLRDNNLVAILRALKQQGAAAGKLILDHDTALRGPLGDGVPLVTVRRVVPVDWTDINGHMNEGRYGQLFSDASEELMTHIGADRAYIAAGNSYFTAETSIKYLNETHAGEDIYVTTRVVIGQGKKLKLWHQMYRASDETVLATCDQFLLHVSLETRRSCPPLPQVLEAVEALAAKHAEVGA
;
A
#
# COMPACT_ATOMS: atom_id res chain seq x y z
N ASP A 1 -6.92 22.65 -31.04
CA ASP A 1 -5.88 23.56 -30.47
C ASP A 1 -4.54 22.89 -30.54
N ARG A 2 -3.69 23.34 -31.51
CA ARG A 2 -2.39 22.71 -31.84
C ARG A 2 -1.48 22.48 -30.60
N ALA A 3 -1.45 23.41 -29.66
CA ALA A 3 -0.65 23.28 -28.44
C ALA A 3 -1.19 22.14 -27.55
N LYS A 4 -2.50 22.05 -27.38
CA LYS A 4 -3.15 20.97 -26.65
C LYS A 4 -2.86 19.61 -27.27
N ASP A 5 -2.95 19.51 -28.59
CA ASP A 5 -2.71 18.28 -29.33
C ASP A 5 -1.24 17.82 -29.17
N ILE A 6 -0.28 18.74 -29.29
CA ILE A 6 1.14 18.45 -29.09
C ILE A 6 1.41 17.96 -27.66
N LEU A 7 0.90 18.68 -26.66
CA LEU A 7 1.09 18.31 -25.25
C LEU A 7 0.48 16.94 -24.94
N THR A 8 -0.71 16.64 -25.49
CA THR A 8 -1.35 15.34 -25.33
C THR A 8 -0.52 14.22 -25.99
N GLN A 9 0.03 14.46 -27.20
CA GLN A 9 0.85 13.46 -27.90
C GLN A 9 2.13 13.07 -27.15
N ILE A 10 2.69 13.99 -26.37
CA ILE A 10 3.87 13.72 -25.54
C ILE A 10 3.54 13.24 -24.12
N GLY A 11 2.27 12.83 -23.87
CA GLY A 11 1.85 12.23 -22.61
C GLY A 11 1.50 13.21 -21.49
N MET A 12 1.33 14.49 -21.79
CA MET A 12 0.89 15.51 -20.83
C MET A 12 -0.63 15.64 -20.83
N TYR A 13 -1.19 16.09 -19.69
CA TYR A 13 -2.60 16.47 -19.59
C TYR A 13 -2.72 18.01 -19.60
N PRO A 14 -2.97 18.63 -20.76
CA PRO A 14 -3.07 20.09 -20.86
C PRO A 14 -4.40 20.60 -20.31
N LEU A 15 -4.34 21.40 -19.26
CA LEU A 15 -5.49 22.09 -18.70
C LEU A 15 -5.62 23.48 -19.37
N HIS A 16 -6.61 23.62 -20.25
CA HIS A 16 -6.88 24.89 -20.94
C HIS A 16 -7.85 25.75 -20.12
N VAL A 17 -7.38 26.88 -19.62
CA VAL A 17 -8.25 27.86 -18.92
C VAL A 17 -9.18 28.54 -19.89
N ARG A 18 -10.43 28.81 -19.49
CA ARG A 18 -11.48 29.39 -20.33
C ARG A 18 -11.35 30.91 -20.47
N ALA A 19 -10.66 31.54 -19.54
CA ALA A 19 -10.38 32.96 -19.51
C ALA A 19 -8.95 33.17 -18.99
N GLU A 20 -8.32 34.25 -19.44
CA GLU A 20 -7.03 34.65 -18.90
C GLU A 20 -7.20 35.09 -17.44
N ILE A 21 -6.32 34.58 -16.60
CA ILE A 21 -6.29 34.87 -15.15
C ILE A 21 -4.85 35.14 -14.70
N ASP A 22 -4.70 35.94 -13.67
CA ASP A 22 -3.42 36.07 -12.98
C ASP A 22 -3.11 34.76 -12.25
N ALA A 23 -1.91 34.22 -12.47
CA ALA A 23 -1.46 32.90 -12.07
C ALA A 23 -2.31 31.76 -12.73
N HIS A 24 -1.84 30.53 -12.60
CA HIS A 24 -2.58 29.38 -13.08
C HIS A 24 -3.49 28.79 -12.00
N ILE A 25 -4.45 27.93 -12.39
CA ILE A 25 -5.39 27.32 -11.43
C ILE A 25 -4.62 26.57 -10.33
N ALA A 26 -3.59 25.79 -10.70
CA ALA A 26 -2.77 25.06 -9.72
C ALA A 26 -2.03 26.00 -8.78
N ASP A 27 -1.46 27.10 -9.31
CA ASP A 27 -0.72 28.07 -8.50
C ASP A 27 -1.62 28.76 -7.47
N ARG A 28 -2.86 29.06 -7.84
CA ARG A 28 -3.82 29.66 -6.88
C ARG A 28 -4.15 28.72 -5.72
N PHE A 29 -4.27 27.41 -5.98
CA PHE A 29 -4.47 26.44 -4.90
C PHE A 29 -3.23 26.28 -4.03
N LEU A 30 -2.03 26.20 -4.64
CA LEU A 30 -0.77 26.17 -3.91
C LEU A 30 -0.60 27.40 -3.03
N GLU A 31 -0.86 28.59 -3.56
CA GLU A 31 -0.79 29.86 -2.83
C GLU A 31 -1.77 29.90 -1.64
N ALA A 32 -2.99 29.41 -1.83
CA ALA A 32 -3.98 29.40 -0.75
C ALA A 32 -3.54 28.49 0.40
N VAL A 33 -3.09 27.28 0.09
CA VAL A 33 -2.61 26.31 1.09
C VAL A 33 -1.34 26.82 1.77
N TRP A 34 -0.39 27.37 1.00
CA TRP A 34 0.85 27.90 1.55
C TRP A 34 0.60 29.11 2.45
N ARG A 35 -0.29 30.03 2.08
CA ARG A 35 -0.64 31.20 2.90
C ARG A 35 -1.21 30.79 4.25
N GLU A 36 -2.10 29.82 4.28
CA GLU A 36 -2.63 29.28 5.54
C GLU A 36 -1.52 28.60 6.36
N ALA A 37 -0.66 27.81 5.74
CA ALA A 37 0.48 27.16 6.39
C ALA A 37 1.43 28.18 7.06
N LEU A 38 1.73 29.30 6.39
CA LEU A 38 2.57 30.36 6.97
C LEU A 38 1.95 30.99 8.22
N TRP A 39 0.62 31.15 8.26
CA TRP A 39 -0.06 31.65 9.44
C TRP A 39 0.00 30.65 10.60
N LEU A 40 -0.18 29.35 10.34
CA LEU A 40 -0.09 28.31 11.37
C LEU A 40 1.31 28.25 12.01
N VAL A 41 2.36 28.38 11.20
CA VAL A 41 3.75 28.45 11.72
C VAL A 41 3.98 29.73 12.49
N LYS A 42 3.58 30.90 11.93
CA LYS A 42 3.78 32.20 12.56
C LYS A 42 3.09 32.33 13.91
N ASP A 43 1.88 31.80 14.02
CA ASP A 43 1.08 31.83 15.24
C ASP A 43 1.50 30.72 16.25
N GLY A 44 2.53 29.92 15.92
CA GLY A 44 3.05 28.84 16.79
C GLY A 44 2.09 27.66 16.98
N ILE A 45 1.13 27.48 16.06
CA ILE A 45 0.12 26.45 16.13
C ILE A 45 0.69 25.10 15.65
N ALA A 46 1.52 25.13 14.58
CA ALA A 46 2.11 23.95 13.99
C ALA A 46 3.51 24.22 13.44
N THR A 47 4.35 23.21 13.43
CA THR A 47 5.64 23.20 12.74
C THR A 47 5.44 22.88 11.25
N THR A 48 6.45 23.12 10.42
CA THR A 48 6.45 22.73 9.01
C THR A 48 6.24 21.24 8.83
N GLU A 49 6.84 20.42 9.71
CA GLU A 49 6.69 18.95 9.67
C GLU A 49 5.26 18.50 10.00
N GLU A 50 4.63 19.11 11.00
CA GLU A 50 3.24 18.81 11.37
C GLU A 50 2.26 19.18 10.26
N ILE A 51 2.47 20.31 9.59
CA ILE A 51 1.68 20.71 8.42
C ILE A 51 1.86 19.73 7.27
N ASP A 52 3.10 19.37 6.95
CA ASP A 52 3.42 18.36 5.93
C ASP A 52 2.77 17.00 6.24
N ASN A 53 2.79 16.59 7.51
CA ASN A 53 2.18 15.34 7.96
C ASN A 53 0.65 15.39 7.86
N ALA A 54 0.01 16.52 8.20
CA ALA A 54 -1.42 16.69 8.01
C ALA A 54 -1.85 16.51 6.55
N ILE A 55 -1.03 16.96 5.60
CA ILE A 55 -1.25 16.77 4.16
C ILE A 55 -0.97 15.33 3.75
N ARG A 56 0.22 14.79 4.10
CA ARG A 56 0.69 13.45 3.66
C ARG A 56 -0.18 12.31 4.16
N TYR A 57 -0.61 12.37 5.43
CA TYR A 57 -1.41 11.32 6.07
C TYR A 57 -2.91 11.58 6.01
N GLY A 58 -3.30 12.78 5.61
CA GLY A 58 -4.68 13.24 5.57
C GLY A 58 -5.22 13.40 4.15
N PHE A 59 -5.61 14.63 3.83
CA PHE A 59 -6.35 14.93 2.60
C PHE A 59 -5.53 14.79 1.31
N GLY A 60 -4.20 14.87 1.36
CA GLY A 60 -3.33 14.77 0.18
C GLY A 60 -3.48 13.44 -0.56
N LEU A 61 -3.67 12.32 0.14
CA LEU A 61 -3.92 11.03 -0.48
C LEU A 61 -5.23 10.98 -1.29
N ARG A 62 -6.27 11.70 -0.82
CA ARG A 62 -7.53 11.80 -1.54
C ARG A 62 -7.41 12.69 -2.77
N TRP A 63 -6.73 13.82 -2.62
CA TRP A 63 -6.54 14.76 -3.72
C TRP A 63 -5.67 14.21 -4.84
N ALA A 64 -4.72 13.35 -4.54
CA ALA A 64 -3.90 12.70 -5.55
C ALA A 64 -4.70 11.85 -6.54
N GLN A 65 -5.86 11.33 -6.15
CA GLN A 65 -6.68 10.46 -6.99
C GLN A 65 -7.99 11.09 -7.47
N MET A 66 -8.63 11.95 -6.67
CA MET A 66 -9.97 12.49 -6.95
C MET A 66 -9.99 14.01 -7.12
N GLY A 67 -8.94 14.72 -6.71
CA GLY A 67 -8.98 16.17 -6.62
C GLY A 67 -9.92 16.67 -5.51
N LEU A 68 -10.30 17.93 -5.56
CA LEU A 68 -11.05 18.61 -4.50
C LEU A 68 -12.55 18.29 -4.56
N PHE A 69 -13.21 18.62 -5.66
CA PHE A 69 -14.67 18.56 -5.76
C PHE A 69 -15.21 17.14 -5.78
N GLU A 70 -14.52 16.21 -6.41
CA GLU A 70 -14.92 14.81 -6.40
C GLU A 70 -14.79 14.18 -5.01
N THR A 71 -13.73 14.53 -4.25
CA THR A 71 -13.61 14.15 -2.83
C THR A 71 -14.79 14.64 -2.01
N TYR A 72 -15.24 15.88 -2.24
CA TYR A 72 -16.38 16.46 -1.52
C TYR A 72 -17.72 15.92 -2.00
N ARG A 73 -17.84 15.57 -3.27
CA ARG A 73 -19.02 14.85 -3.78
C ARG A 73 -19.23 13.52 -3.04
N VAL A 74 -18.18 12.74 -2.87
CA VAL A 74 -18.24 11.48 -2.12
C VAL A 74 -18.59 11.72 -0.64
N ALA A 75 -18.04 12.77 -0.03
CA ALA A 75 -18.36 13.13 1.35
C ALA A 75 -19.81 13.57 1.55
N GLY A 76 -20.49 14.04 0.51
CA GLY A 76 -21.91 14.36 0.53
C GLY A 76 -22.86 13.15 0.45
N GLY A 77 -22.31 11.93 0.31
CA GLY A 77 -23.08 10.70 0.20
C GLY A 77 -23.99 10.65 -1.03
N GLU A 78 -25.06 9.90 -0.97
CA GLU A 78 -26.00 9.70 -2.09
C GLU A 78 -26.64 11.03 -2.59
N ALA A 79 -26.75 12.04 -1.71
CA ALA A 79 -27.24 13.36 -2.08
C ALA A 79 -26.20 14.27 -2.74
N GLY A 80 -24.93 13.82 -2.84
CA GLY A 80 -23.87 14.42 -3.62
C GLY A 80 -23.43 15.81 -3.17
N MET A 81 -22.88 16.59 -4.12
CA MET A 81 -22.26 17.89 -3.86
C MET A 81 -23.23 18.92 -3.24
N ARG A 82 -24.50 18.94 -3.66
CA ARG A 82 -25.50 19.87 -3.10
C ARG A 82 -25.66 19.66 -1.59
N HIS A 83 -25.72 18.42 -1.14
CA HIS A 83 -25.82 18.09 0.29
C HIS A 83 -24.54 18.51 1.03
N PHE A 84 -23.38 18.20 0.47
CA PHE A 84 -22.10 18.61 1.06
C PHE A 84 -22.02 20.13 1.24
N MET A 85 -22.36 20.90 0.22
CA MET A 85 -22.34 22.37 0.28
C MET A 85 -23.33 22.92 1.30
N ALA A 86 -24.54 22.35 1.40
CA ALA A 86 -25.54 22.78 2.38
C ALA A 86 -25.07 22.49 3.82
N GLN A 87 -24.41 21.36 4.04
CA GLN A 87 -23.98 20.92 5.38
C GLN A 87 -22.69 21.61 5.82
N PHE A 88 -21.70 21.72 4.97
CA PHE A 88 -20.36 22.21 5.32
C PHE A 88 -20.03 23.61 4.83
N GLY A 89 -20.76 24.12 3.84
CA GLY A 89 -20.55 25.47 3.31
C GLY A 89 -20.60 26.57 4.39
N PRO A 90 -21.55 26.56 5.32
CA PRO A 90 -21.61 27.53 6.41
C PRO A 90 -20.36 27.59 7.28
N CYS A 91 -19.61 26.47 7.41
CA CYS A 91 -18.38 26.41 8.20
C CYS A 91 -17.25 27.27 7.62
N LEU A 92 -17.27 27.59 6.33
CA LEU A 92 -16.27 28.44 5.69
C LEU A 92 -16.31 29.88 6.18
N GLN A 93 -17.39 30.29 6.83
CA GLN A 93 -17.52 31.62 7.46
C GLN A 93 -17.00 31.67 8.89
N TRP A 94 -16.62 30.51 9.46
CA TRP A 94 -16.10 30.44 10.83
C TRP A 94 -14.65 30.94 10.89
N PRO A 95 -14.24 31.63 11.98
CA PRO A 95 -12.91 32.23 12.08
C PRO A 95 -11.81 31.24 12.44
N TRP A 96 -11.84 30.03 11.89
CA TRP A 96 -10.81 29.02 12.10
C TRP A 96 -9.64 29.07 11.10
N THR A 97 -9.76 29.93 10.09
CA THR A 97 -8.69 30.25 9.14
C THR A 97 -8.50 31.75 9.02
N LYS A 98 -7.32 32.21 8.59
CA LYS A 98 -7.05 33.60 8.23
C LYS A 98 -7.63 33.98 6.85
N LEU A 99 -8.05 32.99 6.07
CA LEU A 99 -8.64 33.11 4.76
C LEU A 99 -10.17 32.97 4.86
N THR A 100 -10.82 33.99 5.45
CA THR A 100 -12.26 33.94 5.75
C THR A 100 -13.15 34.54 4.66
N ASP A 101 -12.55 35.13 3.59
CA ASP A 101 -13.29 35.66 2.47
C ASP A 101 -13.76 34.54 1.53
N VAL A 102 -15.08 34.31 1.52
CA VAL A 102 -15.73 33.27 0.73
C VAL A 102 -16.86 33.89 -0.10
N PRO A 103 -17.15 33.38 -1.31
CA PRO A 103 -18.30 33.81 -2.09
C PRO A 103 -19.62 33.49 -1.36
N GLU A 104 -20.62 34.31 -1.54
CA GLU A 104 -21.97 34.01 -1.09
C GLU A 104 -22.50 32.75 -1.80
N PHE A 105 -23.06 31.81 -1.04
CA PHE A 105 -23.67 30.61 -1.60
C PHE A 105 -25.09 30.86 -2.08
N THR A 106 -25.20 31.54 -3.21
CA THR A 106 -26.50 31.73 -3.88
C THR A 106 -26.96 30.40 -4.51
N ASP A 107 -28.27 30.30 -4.75
CA ASP A 107 -28.82 29.10 -5.42
C ASP A 107 -28.17 28.87 -6.80
N GLU A 108 -27.89 29.96 -7.54
CA GLU A 108 -27.24 29.94 -8.85
C GLU A 108 -25.80 29.33 -8.74
N LEU A 109 -25.04 29.72 -7.71
CA LEU A 109 -23.69 29.19 -7.48
C LEU A 109 -23.75 27.71 -7.09
N VAL A 110 -24.68 27.35 -6.22
CA VAL A 110 -24.88 25.93 -5.81
C VAL A 110 -25.28 25.05 -7.00
N ASP A 111 -26.23 25.52 -7.81
CA ASP A 111 -26.70 24.82 -9.03
C ASP A 111 -25.57 24.68 -10.06
N LEU A 112 -24.77 25.71 -10.24
CA LEU A 112 -23.61 25.67 -11.12
C LEU A 112 -22.59 24.63 -10.70
N ILE A 113 -22.21 24.62 -9.42
CA ILE A 113 -21.20 23.66 -8.90
C ILE A 113 -21.76 22.23 -8.92
N ALA A 114 -23.01 22.03 -8.48
CA ALA A 114 -23.65 20.72 -8.51
C ALA A 114 -23.77 20.17 -9.94
N GLY A 115 -24.20 20.98 -10.90
CA GLY A 115 -24.29 20.60 -12.31
C GLY A 115 -22.93 20.25 -12.93
N GLN A 116 -21.87 20.99 -12.60
CA GLN A 116 -20.52 20.66 -13.05
C GLN A 116 -20.00 19.36 -12.41
N SER A 117 -20.30 19.13 -11.13
CA SER A 117 -19.94 17.89 -10.43
C SER A 117 -20.68 16.68 -11.02
N ASP A 118 -21.95 16.84 -11.37
CA ASP A 118 -22.74 15.79 -12.04
C ASP A 118 -22.21 15.49 -13.45
N ALA A 119 -21.85 16.53 -14.21
CA ALA A 119 -21.23 16.34 -15.53
C ALA A 119 -19.87 15.63 -15.45
N GLN A 120 -19.11 15.86 -14.38
CA GLN A 120 -17.79 15.25 -14.17
C GLN A 120 -17.89 13.76 -13.81
N SER A 121 -18.72 13.41 -12.85
CA SER A 121 -18.75 12.07 -12.23
C SER A 121 -20.15 11.51 -11.97
N GLY A 122 -21.21 12.19 -12.40
CA GLY A 122 -22.59 11.74 -12.22
C GLY A 122 -22.98 10.50 -13.01
N HIS A 123 -22.15 10.07 -13.97
CA HIS A 123 -22.30 8.78 -14.69
C HIS A 123 -21.96 7.57 -13.80
N MET A 124 -21.32 7.79 -12.65
CA MET A 124 -21.02 6.78 -11.64
C MET A 124 -21.87 7.01 -10.39
N GLY A 125 -22.38 5.93 -9.80
CA GLY A 125 -23.01 6.00 -8.49
C GLY A 125 -22.01 6.33 -7.38
N ILE A 126 -22.48 6.91 -6.28
CA ILE A 126 -21.60 7.25 -5.13
C ILE A 126 -20.86 5.99 -4.62
N ARG A 127 -21.52 4.84 -4.59
CA ARG A 127 -20.89 3.57 -4.19
C ARG A 127 -19.77 3.11 -5.14
N ASP A 128 -19.89 3.43 -6.44
CA ASP A 128 -18.84 3.13 -7.40
C ASP A 128 -17.65 4.08 -7.24
N LEU A 129 -17.90 5.37 -6.97
CA LEU A 129 -16.87 6.35 -6.65
C LEU A 129 -16.14 6.01 -5.33
N GLU A 130 -16.87 5.57 -4.29
CA GLU A 130 -16.28 5.11 -3.04
C GLU A 130 -15.35 3.91 -3.29
N ARG A 131 -15.81 2.91 -4.05
CA ARG A 131 -15.02 1.73 -4.41
C ARG A 131 -13.77 2.08 -5.23
N LEU A 132 -13.92 2.98 -6.19
CA LEU A 132 -12.79 3.50 -6.98
C LEU A 132 -11.75 4.19 -6.08
N ARG A 133 -12.22 5.10 -5.21
CA ARG A 133 -11.37 5.78 -4.22
C ARG A 133 -10.62 4.77 -3.34
N ASP A 134 -11.33 3.82 -2.77
CA ASP A 134 -10.76 2.84 -1.82
C ASP A 134 -9.72 1.95 -2.49
N ASN A 135 -10.00 1.47 -3.71
CA ASN A 135 -9.05 0.70 -4.50
C ASN A 135 -7.79 1.50 -4.82
N ASN A 136 -7.95 2.76 -5.22
CA ASN A 136 -6.82 3.64 -5.52
C ASN A 136 -6.00 3.97 -4.26
N LEU A 137 -6.66 4.25 -3.12
CA LEU A 137 -5.99 4.47 -1.84
C LEU A 137 -5.16 3.25 -1.42
N VAL A 138 -5.73 2.06 -1.54
CA VAL A 138 -5.01 0.81 -1.22
C VAL A 138 -3.80 0.62 -2.15
N ALA A 139 -3.95 0.90 -3.45
CA ALA A 139 -2.84 0.81 -4.41
C ALA A 139 -1.71 1.81 -4.09
N ILE A 140 -2.05 3.08 -3.80
CA ILE A 140 -1.09 4.11 -3.40
C ILE A 140 -0.39 3.72 -2.10
N LEU A 141 -1.13 3.29 -1.08
CA LEU A 141 -0.59 2.89 0.20
C LEU A 141 0.33 1.67 0.09
N ARG A 142 0.01 0.71 -0.78
CA ARG A 142 0.88 -0.44 -1.09
C ARG A 142 2.19 -0.01 -1.74
N ALA A 143 2.14 0.89 -2.72
CA ALA A 143 3.33 1.43 -3.35
C ALA A 143 4.21 2.20 -2.35
N LEU A 144 3.60 3.05 -1.51
CA LEU A 144 4.31 3.77 -0.45
C LEU A 144 4.89 2.83 0.61
N LYS A 145 4.18 1.75 0.95
CA LYS A 145 4.66 0.72 1.89
C LYS A 145 5.90 0.00 1.35
N GLN A 146 5.93 -0.36 0.06
CA GLN A 146 7.11 -0.96 -0.57
C GLN A 146 8.33 -0.03 -0.52
N GLN A 147 8.11 1.28 -0.65
CA GLN A 147 9.17 2.29 -0.55
C GLN A 147 9.55 2.63 0.90
N GLY A 148 8.81 2.16 1.90
CA GLY A 148 8.99 2.54 3.30
C GLY A 148 8.84 4.05 3.53
N ALA A 149 7.95 4.71 2.79
CA ALA A 149 7.81 6.16 2.77
C ALA A 149 6.42 6.63 3.18
N ALA A 150 6.32 7.84 3.71
CA ALA A 150 5.09 8.56 4.05
C ALA A 150 4.07 7.66 4.81
N ALA A 151 2.78 7.69 4.42
CA ALA A 151 1.75 6.84 5.04
C ALA A 151 2.03 5.33 4.90
N GLY A 152 2.78 4.93 3.87
CA GLY A 152 3.19 3.54 3.69
C GLY A 152 4.18 3.06 4.74
N LYS A 153 5.08 3.95 5.20
CA LYS A 153 5.99 3.64 6.31
C LYS A 153 5.22 3.37 7.61
N LEU A 154 4.21 4.19 7.89
CA LEU A 154 3.36 4.00 9.07
C LEU A 154 2.69 2.61 9.07
N ILE A 155 2.16 2.19 7.92
CA ILE A 155 1.54 0.86 7.76
C ILE A 155 2.60 -0.25 7.93
N LEU A 156 3.79 -0.07 7.34
CA LEU A 156 4.87 -1.04 7.46
C LEU A 156 5.32 -1.22 8.92
N ASP A 157 5.51 -0.13 9.65
CA ASP A 157 5.90 -0.14 11.06
C ASP A 157 4.81 -0.79 11.93
N HIS A 158 3.54 -0.48 11.66
CA HIS A 158 2.40 -1.07 12.36
C HIS A 158 2.28 -2.58 12.09
N ASP A 159 2.36 -3.01 10.85
CA ASP A 159 2.33 -4.43 10.49
C ASP A 159 3.50 -5.20 11.13
N THR A 160 4.67 -4.59 11.17
CA THR A 160 5.85 -5.18 11.83
C THR A 160 5.63 -5.32 13.34
N ALA A 161 5.04 -4.32 13.97
CA ALA A 161 4.72 -4.36 15.40
C ALA A 161 3.64 -5.41 15.73
N LEU A 162 2.63 -5.57 14.86
CA LEU A 162 1.57 -6.57 15.03
C LEU A 162 2.07 -8.01 14.84
N ARG A 163 3.02 -8.22 13.94
CA ARG A 163 3.58 -9.56 13.68
C ARG A 163 4.34 -10.09 14.87
N GLY A 164 5.03 -9.21 15.60
CA GLY A 164 5.99 -9.63 16.62
C GLY A 164 7.16 -10.43 16.04
N PRO A 165 8.05 -10.93 16.86
CA PRO A 165 9.06 -11.90 16.43
C PRO A 165 8.38 -13.21 16.03
N LEU A 166 8.93 -13.92 15.04
CA LEU A 166 8.51 -15.31 14.75
C LEU A 166 8.62 -16.12 16.03
N GLY A 167 7.53 -16.81 16.37
CA GLY A 167 7.53 -17.69 17.55
C GLY A 167 8.50 -18.85 17.38
N ASP A 168 8.79 -19.53 18.51
CA ASP A 168 9.64 -20.72 18.52
C ASP A 168 8.94 -22.01 18.04
N GLY A 169 7.77 -21.88 17.45
CA GLY A 169 6.96 -22.99 16.96
C GLY A 169 7.67 -23.79 15.86
N VAL A 170 7.36 -25.08 15.79
CA VAL A 170 7.82 -25.97 14.72
C VAL A 170 6.60 -26.68 14.12
N PRO A 171 6.28 -26.38 12.85
CA PRO A 171 6.90 -25.40 11.92
C PRO A 171 6.67 -23.94 12.33
N LEU A 172 7.49 -23.04 11.79
CA LEU A 172 7.32 -21.60 12.00
C LEU A 172 6.10 -21.08 11.23
N VAL A 173 5.25 -20.28 11.86
CA VAL A 173 4.22 -19.53 11.15
C VAL A 173 4.84 -18.23 10.61
N THR A 174 5.14 -18.22 9.32
CA THR A 174 5.86 -17.12 8.66
C THR A 174 4.97 -16.06 8.05
N VAL A 175 3.73 -16.39 7.69
CA VAL A 175 2.75 -15.43 7.13
C VAL A 175 1.38 -15.66 7.74
N ARG A 176 0.66 -14.59 8.05
CA ARG A 176 -0.78 -14.56 8.29
C ARG A 176 -1.39 -13.42 7.48
N ARG A 177 -2.50 -13.68 6.78
CA ARG A 177 -3.13 -12.68 5.93
C ARG A 177 -4.60 -13.02 5.67
N VAL A 178 -5.42 -11.99 5.52
CA VAL A 178 -6.73 -12.10 4.85
C VAL A 178 -6.51 -12.00 3.34
N VAL A 179 -7.14 -12.86 2.56
CA VAL A 179 -7.07 -12.83 1.09
C VAL A 179 -7.76 -11.54 0.59
N PRO A 180 -7.04 -10.62 -0.07
CA PRO A 180 -7.64 -9.39 -0.58
C PRO A 180 -8.49 -9.67 -1.83
N VAL A 181 -9.51 -8.83 -2.07
CA VAL A 181 -10.39 -8.96 -3.26
C VAL A 181 -9.59 -8.89 -4.58
N ASP A 182 -8.58 -8.03 -4.65
CA ASP A 182 -7.72 -7.86 -5.84
C ASP A 182 -6.72 -9.02 -6.06
N TRP A 183 -6.75 -10.03 -5.21
CA TRP A 183 -6.00 -11.26 -5.38
C TRP A 183 -6.82 -12.37 -6.06
N THR A 184 -8.11 -12.14 -6.27
CA THR A 184 -8.98 -13.12 -6.93
C THR A 184 -9.00 -12.95 -8.45
N ASP A 185 -9.19 -14.05 -9.14
CA ASP A 185 -9.36 -14.12 -10.58
C ASP A 185 -10.86 -13.98 -10.99
N ILE A 186 -11.14 -14.18 -12.26
CA ILE A 186 -12.50 -14.11 -12.81
C ILE A 186 -13.44 -15.18 -12.22
N ASN A 187 -12.90 -16.28 -11.66
CA ASN A 187 -13.68 -17.33 -11.02
C ASN A 187 -13.98 -17.03 -9.55
N GLY A 188 -13.44 -15.93 -9.02
CA GLY A 188 -13.59 -15.54 -7.60
C GLY A 188 -12.63 -16.26 -6.66
N HIS A 189 -11.70 -17.06 -7.17
CA HIS A 189 -10.69 -17.76 -6.39
C HIS A 189 -9.38 -16.98 -6.37
N MET A 190 -8.57 -17.17 -5.33
CA MET A 190 -7.24 -16.57 -5.28
C MET A 190 -6.41 -17.04 -6.48
N ASN A 191 -5.91 -16.08 -7.26
CA ASN A 191 -5.11 -16.33 -8.46
C ASN A 191 -3.81 -17.10 -8.11
N GLU A 192 -3.42 -18.06 -8.96
CA GLU A 192 -2.26 -18.93 -8.75
C GLU A 192 -0.95 -18.18 -8.51
N GLY A 193 -0.76 -17.04 -9.15
CA GLY A 193 0.44 -16.21 -8.95
C GLY A 193 0.54 -15.65 -7.53
N ARG A 194 -0.56 -15.50 -6.80
CA ARG A 194 -0.59 -15.00 -5.43
C ARG A 194 -0.11 -16.03 -4.40
N TYR A 195 -0.28 -17.32 -4.68
CA TYR A 195 0.33 -18.38 -3.87
C TYR A 195 1.86 -18.29 -3.90
N GLY A 196 2.44 -18.11 -5.09
CA GLY A 196 3.88 -17.92 -5.25
C GLY A 196 4.40 -16.70 -4.51
N GLN A 197 3.65 -15.59 -4.54
CA GLN A 197 3.99 -14.39 -3.79
C GLN A 197 3.99 -14.64 -2.27
N LEU A 198 2.97 -15.33 -1.74
CA LEU A 198 2.88 -15.66 -0.31
C LEU A 198 4.05 -16.55 0.15
N PHE A 199 4.46 -17.51 -0.65
CA PHE A 199 5.61 -18.35 -0.34
C PHE A 199 6.94 -17.57 -0.41
N SER A 200 7.04 -16.58 -1.31
CA SER A 200 8.16 -15.63 -1.32
C SER A 200 8.17 -14.77 -0.05
N ASP A 201 7.02 -14.19 0.33
CA ASP A 201 6.88 -13.42 1.56
C ASP A 201 7.27 -14.27 2.80
N ALA A 202 6.88 -15.54 2.82
CA ALA A 202 7.22 -16.49 3.89
C ALA A 202 8.74 -16.76 3.97
N SER A 203 9.39 -16.84 2.82
CA SER A 203 10.85 -16.99 2.75
C SER A 203 11.57 -15.72 3.22
N GLU A 204 11.10 -14.52 2.86
CA GLU A 204 11.67 -13.25 3.32
C GLU A 204 11.56 -13.11 4.84
N GLU A 205 10.44 -13.54 5.42
CA GLU A 205 10.25 -13.53 6.87
C GLU A 205 11.24 -14.47 7.56
N LEU A 206 11.44 -15.68 7.01
CA LEU A 206 12.45 -16.62 7.49
C LEU A 206 13.87 -16.02 7.35
N MET A 207 14.18 -15.35 6.22
CA MET A 207 15.48 -14.70 6.05
C MET A 207 15.75 -13.67 7.15
N THR A 208 14.76 -12.85 7.48
CA THR A 208 14.85 -11.87 8.58
C THR A 208 15.07 -12.58 9.92
N HIS A 209 14.37 -13.67 10.18
CA HIS A 209 14.49 -14.45 11.41
C HIS A 209 15.89 -15.07 11.61
N ILE A 210 16.54 -15.52 10.54
CA ILE A 210 17.91 -16.10 10.59
C ILE A 210 19.01 -15.04 10.48
N GLY A 211 18.69 -13.74 10.46
CA GLY A 211 19.65 -12.65 10.35
C GLY A 211 20.13 -12.34 8.93
N ALA A 212 19.50 -12.93 7.90
CA ALA A 212 19.77 -12.60 6.49
C ALA A 212 18.85 -11.45 6.03
N ASP A 213 18.80 -10.37 6.81
CA ASP A 213 17.95 -9.22 6.69
C ASP A 213 18.48 -8.16 5.70
N ARG A 214 17.87 -6.97 5.68
CA ARG A 214 18.29 -5.86 4.83
C ARG A 214 19.73 -5.40 5.09
N ALA A 215 20.20 -5.45 6.33
CA ALA A 215 21.57 -5.08 6.66
C ALA A 215 22.56 -6.11 6.09
N TYR A 216 22.21 -7.39 6.15
CA TYR A 216 22.97 -8.48 5.55
C TYR A 216 23.06 -8.35 4.02
N ILE A 217 21.95 -7.96 3.38
CA ILE A 217 21.91 -7.71 1.92
C ILE A 217 22.76 -6.49 1.58
N ALA A 218 22.69 -5.41 2.35
CA ALA A 218 23.50 -4.21 2.18
C ALA A 218 25.00 -4.50 2.34
N ALA A 219 25.37 -5.50 3.15
CA ALA A 219 26.73 -5.99 3.31
C ALA A 219 27.21 -6.92 2.18
N GLY A 220 26.42 -7.09 1.11
CA GLY A 220 26.81 -7.82 -0.08
C GLY A 220 26.51 -9.32 -0.07
N ASN A 221 25.62 -9.79 0.79
CA ASN A 221 25.26 -11.20 0.92
C ASN A 221 23.76 -11.42 0.74
N SER A 222 23.35 -12.55 0.16
CA SER A 222 21.92 -12.87 0.00
C SER A 222 21.70 -14.36 -0.27
N TYR A 223 20.44 -14.79 -0.16
CA TYR A 223 19.98 -16.07 -0.69
C TYR A 223 19.19 -15.83 -1.99
N PHE A 224 19.53 -16.58 -3.03
CA PHE A 224 18.80 -16.57 -4.30
C PHE A 224 18.02 -17.86 -4.46
N THR A 225 16.75 -17.71 -4.80
CA THR A 225 15.90 -18.85 -5.15
C THR A 225 16.40 -19.47 -6.46
N ALA A 226 16.74 -20.75 -6.42
CA ALA A 226 17.19 -21.51 -7.57
C ALA A 226 16.05 -22.37 -8.15
N GLU A 227 15.12 -22.82 -7.31
CA GLU A 227 14.00 -23.66 -7.73
C GLU A 227 12.80 -23.42 -6.80
N THR A 228 11.60 -23.41 -7.38
CA THR A 228 10.34 -23.37 -6.64
C THR A 228 9.35 -24.32 -7.29
N SER A 229 8.77 -25.24 -6.51
CA SER A 229 7.73 -26.16 -6.94
C SER A 229 6.50 -25.98 -6.05
N ILE A 230 5.38 -25.55 -6.65
CA ILE A 230 4.13 -25.30 -5.95
C ILE A 230 3.10 -26.36 -6.36
N LYS A 231 2.40 -26.92 -5.36
CA LYS A 231 1.24 -27.78 -5.58
C LYS A 231 0.01 -27.08 -5.01
N TYR A 232 -0.98 -26.86 -5.85
CA TYR A 232 -2.28 -26.31 -5.48
C TYR A 232 -3.20 -27.47 -5.11
N LEU A 233 -3.77 -27.44 -3.92
CA LEU A 233 -4.55 -28.54 -3.36
C LEU A 233 -6.01 -28.18 -3.17
N ASN A 234 -6.26 -26.96 -2.71
CA ASN A 234 -7.60 -26.44 -2.47
C ASN A 234 -7.65 -24.95 -2.84
N GLU A 235 -8.84 -24.47 -3.15
CA GLU A 235 -9.11 -23.07 -3.46
C GLU A 235 -9.36 -22.23 -2.21
N THR A 236 -9.19 -20.93 -2.32
CA THR A 236 -9.51 -19.93 -1.29
C THR A 236 -10.06 -18.66 -1.93
N HIS A 237 -10.85 -17.91 -1.18
CA HIS A 237 -11.63 -16.75 -1.65
C HIS A 237 -11.24 -15.48 -0.93
N ALA A 238 -11.64 -14.33 -1.50
CA ALA A 238 -11.48 -13.05 -0.82
C ALA A 238 -12.17 -13.05 0.56
N GLY A 239 -11.51 -12.46 1.55
CA GLY A 239 -12.00 -12.37 2.92
C GLY A 239 -11.68 -13.57 3.79
N GLU A 240 -11.15 -14.68 3.25
CA GLU A 240 -10.70 -15.81 4.04
C GLU A 240 -9.35 -15.53 4.71
N ASP A 241 -9.22 -15.93 5.98
CA ASP A 241 -7.96 -15.90 6.71
C ASP A 241 -7.10 -17.08 6.32
N ILE A 242 -5.87 -16.80 5.94
CA ILE A 242 -4.87 -17.80 5.56
C ILE A 242 -3.57 -17.59 6.32
N TYR A 243 -2.82 -18.68 6.52
CA TYR A 243 -1.47 -18.59 7.05
C TYR A 243 -0.52 -19.58 6.38
N VAL A 244 0.77 -19.27 6.42
CA VAL A 244 1.82 -20.14 5.88
C VAL A 244 2.73 -20.58 7.01
N THR A 245 2.97 -21.88 7.06
CA THR A 245 4.02 -22.46 7.89
C THR A 245 5.25 -22.78 7.06
N THR A 246 6.43 -22.61 7.65
CA THR A 246 7.71 -22.86 6.98
C THR A 246 8.60 -23.77 7.81
N ARG A 247 9.17 -24.78 7.16
CA ARG A 247 10.19 -25.67 7.71
C ARG A 247 11.47 -25.54 6.92
N VAL A 248 12.61 -25.51 7.62
CA VAL A 248 13.92 -25.72 7.01
C VAL A 248 14.16 -27.21 6.89
N VAL A 249 14.23 -27.70 5.65
CA VAL A 249 14.47 -29.13 5.34
C VAL A 249 15.97 -29.40 5.16
N ILE A 250 16.69 -28.47 4.53
CA ILE A 250 18.14 -28.50 4.41
C ILE A 250 18.64 -27.11 4.79
N GLY A 251 19.53 -27.04 5.76
CA GLY A 251 20.25 -25.84 6.16
C GLY A 251 21.72 -26.20 6.36
N GLN A 252 22.50 -26.28 5.29
CA GLN A 252 23.89 -26.70 5.36
C GLN A 252 24.77 -25.99 4.33
N GLY A 253 25.83 -25.38 4.80
CA GLY A 253 26.75 -24.64 3.96
C GLY A 253 26.02 -23.57 3.17
N LYS A 254 26.11 -23.55 1.84
CA LYS A 254 25.42 -22.59 0.98
C LYS A 254 24.00 -22.98 0.57
N LYS A 255 23.52 -24.14 1.00
CA LYS A 255 22.23 -24.70 0.58
C LYS A 255 21.17 -24.45 1.64
N LEU A 256 20.02 -23.98 1.20
CA LEU A 256 18.84 -23.82 2.03
C LEU A 256 17.64 -24.39 1.28
N LYS A 257 16.97 -25.37 1.86
CA LYS A 257 15.76 -25.96 1.32
C LYS A 257 14.63 -25.74 2.30
N LEU A 258 13.55 -25.15 1.82
CA LEU A 258 12.37 -24.81 2.60
C LEU A 258 11.18 -25.64 2.13
N TRP A 259 10.35 -26.03 3.08
CA TRP A 259 9.04 -26.59 2.84
C TRP A 259 8.00 -25.67 3.46
N HIS A 260 7.11 -25.15 2.63
CA HIS A 260 6.02 -24.30 3.03
C HIS A 260 4.69 -25.02 2.86
N GLN A 261 3.77 -24.78 3.79
CA GLN A 261 2.37 -25.20 3.69
C GLN A 261 1.47 -24.02 3.99
N MET A 262 0.51 -23.78 3.12
CA MET A 262 -0.50 -22.73 3.30
C MET A 262 -1.81 -23.36 3.76
N TYR A 263 -2.42 -22.74 4.76
CA TYR A 263 -3.65 -23.21 5.39
C TYR A 263 -4.73 -22.16 5.35
N ARG A 264 -5.99 -22.60 5.27
CA ARG A 264 -7.15 -21.78 5.63
C ARG A 264 -7.29 -21.83 7.16
N ALA A 265 -7.33 -20.67 7.82
CA ALA A 265 -7.31 -20.61 9.28
C ALA A 265 -8.62 -21.09 9.95
N SER A 266 -9.74 -21.07 9.23
CA SER A 266 -11.05 -21.44 9.79
C SER A 266 -11.24 -22.96 10.01
N ASP A 267 -10.58 -23.78 9.20
CA ASP A 267 -10.78 -25.24 9.20
C ASP A 267 -9.48 -26.04 9.05
N GLU A 268 -8.32 -25.36 9.09
CA GLU A 268 -6.99 -25.95 8.94
C GLU A 268 -6.79 -26.71 7.60
N THR A 269 -7.60 -26.43 6.60
CA THR A 269 -7.49 -27.02 5.28
C THR A 269 -6.17 -26.59 4.62
N VAL A 270 -5.37 -27.55 4.14
CA VAL A 270 -4.16 -27.25 3.36
C VAL A 270 -4.54 -26.77 1.98
N LEU A 271 -4.23 -25.54 1.66
CA LEU A 271 -4.55 -24.88 0.39
C LEU A 271 -3.48 -25.14 -0.68
N ALA A 272 -2.21 -25.07 -0.29
CA ALA A 272 -1.09 -25.31 -1.18
C ALA A 272 0.16 -25.72 -0.40
N THR A 273 1.10 -26.35 -1.10
CA THR A 273 2.44 -26.64 -0.59
C THR A 273 3.49 -26.11 -1.54
N CYS A 274 4.65 -25.74 -1.01
CA CYS A 274 5.76 -25.25 -1.81
C CYS A 274 7.07 -25.85 -1.32
N ASP A 275 7.80 -26.44 -2.24
CA ASP A 275 9.19 -26.87 -2.07
C ASP A 275 10.07 -25.80 -2.72
N GLN A 276 10.93 -25.14 -1.94
CA GLN A 276 11.77 -24.05 -2.42
C GLN A 276 13.23 -24.33 -2.09
N PHE A 277 14.09 -24.26 -3.10
CA PHE A 277 15.53 -24.41 -2.96
C PHE A 277 16.24 -23.08 -3.23
N LEU A 278 17.06 -22.67 -2.27
CA LEU A 278 17.82 -21.43 -2.31
C LEU A 278 19.30 -21.69 -2.17
N LEU A 279 20.10 -20.80 -2.77
CA LEU A 279 21.55 -20.81 -2.64
C LEU A 279 22.01 -19.48 -2.08
N HIS A 280 22.89 -19.53 -1.08
CA HIS A 280 23.58 -18.35 -0.60
C HIS A 280 24.59 -17.87 -1.63
N VAL A 281 24.63 -16.55 -1.86
CA VAL A 281 25.45 -15.89 -2.89
C VAL A 281 26.11 -14.63 -2.35
N SER A 282 27.30 -14.34 -2.85
CA SER A 282 27.90 -13.01 -2.76
C SER A 282 27.33 -12.12 -3.86
N LEU A 283 26.82 -10.95 -3.50
CA LEU A 283 26.28 -9.96 -4.44
C LEU A 283 27.40 -9.27 -5.23
N GLU A 284 28.62 -9.24 -4.68
CA GLU A 284 29.82 -8.69 -5.37
C GLU A 284 30.28 -9.62 -6.49
N THR A 285 30.55 -10.90 -6.16
CA THR A 285 31.08 -11.85 -7.15
C THR A 285 29.99 -12.53 -7.97
N ARG A 286 28.72 -12.42 -7.59
CA ARG A 286 27.54 -13.08 -8.17
C ARG A 286 27.66 -14.62 -8.21
N ARG A 287 28.43 -15.17 -7.28
CA ARG A 287 28.66 -16.62 -7.14
C ARG A 287 28.16 -17.12 -5.80
N SER A 288 27.78 -18.40 -5.79
CA SER A 288 27.38 -19.06 -4.57
C SER A 288 28.57 -19.27 -3.63
N CYS A 289 28.38 -18.95 -2.35
CA CYS A 289 29.36 -19.08 -1.28
C CYS A 289 28.64 -19.46 0.02
N PRO A 290 29.32 -19.95 1.06
CA PRO A 290 28.73 -20.12 2.38
C PRO A 290 28.27 -18.77 2.96
N PRO A 291 27.18 -18.75 3.77
CA PRO A 291 26.78 -17.57 4.53
C PRO A 291 27.85 -17.15 5.57
N LEU A 292 27.72 -15.95 6.10
CA LEU A 292 28.52 -15.53 7.25
C LEU A 292 28.21 -16.44 8.47
N PRO A 293 29.16 -16.68 9.37
CA PRO A 293 29.06 -17.68 10.45
C PRO A 293 27.76 -17.59 11.24
N GLN A 294 27.35 -16.41 11.65
CA GLN A 294 26.14 -16.20 12.44
C GLN A 294 24.85 -16.62 11.73
N VAL A 295 24.74 -16.38 10.41
CA VAL A 295 23.59 -16.79 9.62
C VAL A 295 23.64 -18.30 9.37
N LEU A 296 24.83 -18.84 9.13
CA LEU A 296 25.02 -20.30 8.98
C LEU A 296 24.60 -21.05 10.24
N GLU A 297 25.07 -20.62 11.42
CA GLU A 297 24.70 -21.20 12.71
C GLU A 297 23.18 -21.15 12.95
N ALA A 298 22.53 -20.00 12.66
CA ALA A 298 21.10 -19.86 12.81
C ALA A 298 20.32 -20.83 11.89
N VAL A 299 20.75 -20.97 10.64
CA VAL A 299 20.15 -21.89 9.66
C VAL A 299 20.32 -23.34 10.07
N GLU A 300 21.53 -23.74 10.50
CA GLU A 300 21.84 -25.11 10.91
C GLU A 300 21.07 -25.47 12.19
N ALA A 301 21.02 -24.57 13.18
CA ALA A 301 20.25 -24.76 14.40
C ALA A 301 18.74 -24.93 14.11
N LEU A 302 18.21 -24.10 13.22
CA LEU A 302 16.80 -24.18 12.83
C LEU A 302 16.50 -25.47 12.05
N ALA A 303 17.39 -25.89 11.16
CA ALA A 303 17.25 -27.15 10.43
C ALA A 303 17.26 -28.36 11.38
N ALA A 304 18.14 -28.37 12.37
CA ALA A 304 18.20 -29.43 13.40
C ALA A 304 16.90 -29.47 14.21
N LYS A 305 16.41 -28.32 14.69
CA LYS A 305 15.14 -28.22 15.42
C LYS A 305 13.95 -28.74 14.60
N HIS A 306 13.92 -28.41 13.29
CA HIS A 306 12.85 -28.82 12.40
C HIS A 306 12.92 -30.31 12.00
N ALA A 307 14.09 -30.91 12.06
CA ALA A 307 14.25 -32.34 11.80
C ALA A 307 13.66 -33.24 12.91
N GLU A 308 13.68 -32.75 14.17
CA GLU A 308 13.17 -33.49 15.34
C GLU A 308 11.64 -33.69 15.32
N VAL A 309 10.90 -32.78 14.65
CA VAL A 309 9.42 -32.77 14.62
C VAL A 309 8.87 -33.32 13.30
N GLY A 310 9.71 -33.69 12.37
CA GLY A 310 9.35 -34.02 10.99
C GLY A 310 9.47 -35.50 10.61
N ALA A 311 9.44 -36.40 11.59
CA ALA A 311 9.34 -37.86 11.33
C ALA A 311 7.89 -38.33 11.40
#